data_140242badef7331db2c254c6c1cb8cb4
#
_entry.id   140242badef7331db2c254c6c1cb8cb4
#
_cell.length_a   1.000
_cell.length_b   1.000
_cell.length_c   1.000
_cell.angle_alpha   90.00
_cell.angle_beta   90.00
_cell.angle_gamma   90.00
#
_symmetry.space_group_name_H-M   'P 1'
#
loop_
_entity.id
_entity.type
_entity.pdbx_description
1 polymer ?
#
loop_
_entity_poly.entity_id
_entity_poly.type
_entity_poly.pdbx_seq_one_letter_code
_entity_poly.pdbx_strand_id
1 'polypeptide(L)'
;ARELSGTIQTVSVIDDETLEPYHWMAGADHVLSPRQLLGKGLAREIPFLMPTIDDPAIEIGEHLEVAEVDVEEESALCNQTIGQLRLRERFGVNVLGVWVDGTFESPVGPETLVDGNTRLLVSGTPDVVRALRRDESATFRPPAQQRVVVIGYGRSGQAAVEVLATTKARLTIIDSREHLDVDLVGDARDPRVYEDADVGTADAILIDIDDDTTALFATLI
;
A
#
# COMPACT_ATOMS: atom_id res chain seq x y z
N ALA A 1 -18.19 -28.19 -20.71
CA ALA A 1 -17.30 -29.03 -19.89
C ALA A 1 -18.10 -29.84 -18.85
N ARG A 2 -18.98 -29.20 -18.08
CA ARG A 2 -19.79 -29.90 -17.05
C ARG A 2 -20.75 -30.94 -17.58
N GLU A 3 -21.26 -30.80 -18.79
CA GLU A 3 -22.06 -31.84 -19.46
C GLU A 3 -21.25 -33.09 -19.80
N LEU A 4 -19.93 -32.96 -19.89
CA LEU A 4 -19.00 -34.05 -20.20
C LEU A 4 -18.45 -34.73 -18.94
N SER A 5 -18.31 -34.00 -17.86
CA SER A 5 -17.85 -34.53 -16.57
C SER A 5 -18.21 -33.58 -15.44
N GLY A 6 -18.94 -34.05 -14.42
CA GLY A 6 -19.33 -33.26 -13.26
C GLY A 6 -18.20 -32.94 -12.25
N THR A 7 -17.00 -33.47 -12.49
CA THR A 7 -15.84 -33.32 -11.59
C THR A 7 -14.78 -32.36 -12.11
N ILE A 8 -14.94 -31.86 -13.36
CA ILE A 8 -13.98 -30.92 -13.94
C ILE A 8 -14.20 -29.52 -13.34
N GLN A 9 -13.17 -28.95 -12.74
CA GLN A 9 -13.16 -27.53 -12.37
C GLN A 9 -12.96 -26.69 -13.61
N THR A 10 -13.73 -25.61 -13.69
CA THR A 10 -13.70 -24.68 -14.81
C THR A 10 -13.32 -23.29 -14.33
N VAL A 11 -12.29 -22.71 -14.96
CA VAL A 11 -11.85 -21.32 -14.74
C VAL A 11 -12.14 -20.55 -16.02
N SER A 12 -12.87 -19.47 -15.90
CA SER A 12 -13.21 -18.59 -17.01
C SER A 12 -12.49 -17.25 -16.85
N VAL A 13 -11.92 -16.77 -17.94
CA VAL A 13 -11.30 -15.44 -17.99
C VAL A 13 -12.21 -14.51 -18.77
N ILE A 14 -12.48 -13.33 -18.20
CA ILE A 14 -13.36 -12.32 -18.80
C ILE A 14 -12.65 -10.98 -18.94
N ASP A 15 -12.89 -10.29 -20.04
CA ASP A 15 -12.47 -8.90 -20.23
C ASP A 15 -13.57 -7.91 -19.86
N ASP A 16 -14.83 -8.34 -19.92
CA ASP A 16 -16.01 -7.55 -19.59
C ASP A 16 -16.72 -8.12 -18.35
N GLU A 17 -16.61 -7.40 -17.24
CA GLU A 17 -17.15 -7.78 -15.94
C GLU A 17 -18.68 -7.86 -15.92
N THR A 18 -19.34 -7.15 -16.83
CA THR A 18 -20.82 -7.27 -16.99
C THR A 18 -21.25 -8.67 -17.37
N LEU A 19 -20.32 -9.47 -17.92
CA LEU A 19 -20.54 -10.86 -18.30
C LEU A 19 -20.28 -11.86 -17.18
N GLU A 20 -19.70 -11.46 -16.07
CA GLU A 20 -19.37 -12.34 -14.94
C GLU A 20 -20.55 -13.19 -14.46
N PRO A 21 -21.76 -12.61 -14.23
CA PRO A 21 -22.91 -13.41 -13.81
C PRO A 21 -23.29 -14.51 -14.79
N TYR A 22 -23.11 -14.29 -16.09
CA TYR A 22 -23.41 -15.27 -17.12
C TYR A 22 -22.43 -16.44 -17.11
N HIS A 23 -21.15 -16.18 -16.79
CA HIS A 23 -20.15 -17.24 -16.64
C HIS A 23 -20.42 -18.11 -15.42
N TRP A 24 -20.83 -17.52 -14.29
CA TRP A 24 -21.30 -18.26 -13.12
C TRP A 24 -22.55 -19.10 -13.44
N MET A 25 -23.54 -18.52 -14.13
CA MET A 25 -24.74 -19.23 -14.56
C MET A 25 -24.43 -20.40 -15.53
N ALA A 26 -23.42 -20.23 -16.38
CA ALA A 26 -22.94 -21.27 -17.28
C ALA A 26 -22.15 -22.36 -16.54
N GLY A 27 -21.93 -22.23 -15.24
CA GLY A 27 -21.32 -23.24 -14.39
C GLY A 27 -19.80 -23.12 -14.28
N ALA A 28 -19.22 -21.95 -14.48
CA ALA A 28 -17.83 -21.73 -14.14
C ALA A 28 -17.63 -21.84 -12.61
N ASP A 29 -16.56 -22.49 -12.19
CA ASP A 29 -16.19 -22.61 -10.77
C ASP A 29 -15.40 -21.39 -10.32
N HIS A 30 -14.68 -20.72 -11.26
CA HIS A 30 -13.97 -19.46 -11.04
C HIS A 30 -14.11 -18.58 -12.27
N VAL A 31 -14.29 -17.27 -12.01
CA VAL A 31 -14.30 -16.25 -13.06
C VAL A 31 -13.25 -15.21 -12.69
N LEU A 32 -12.33 -14.92 -13.60
CA LEU A 32 -11.20 -14.02 -13.38
C LEU A 32 -11.22 -12.89 -14.39
N SER A 33 -11.05 -11.66 -13.91
CA SER A 33 -10.78 -10.47 -14.73
C SER A 33 -9.29 -10.10 -14.60
N PRO A 34 -8.49 -10.24 -15.68
CA PRO A 34 -7.07 -9.86 -15.63
C PRO A 34 -6.85 -8.40 -15.25
N ARG A 35 -7.72 -7.50 -15.71
CA ARG A 35 -7.63 -6.06 -15.38
C ARG A 35 -7.88 -5.78 -13.90
N GLN A 36 -8.85 -6.45 -13.28
CA GLN A 36 -9.06 -6.37 -11.83
C GLN A 36 -7.89 -6.92 -11.04
N LEU A 37 -7.35 -8.07 -11.46
CA LEU A 37 -6.18 -8.67 -10.81
C LEU A 37 -4.97 -7.74 -10.89
N LEU A 38 -4.74 -7.13 -12.06
CA LEU A 38 -3.67 -6.16 -12.26
C LEU A 38 -3.85 -4.94 -11.34
N GLY A 39 -5.02 -4.31 -11.34
CA GLY A 39 -5.29 -3.13 -10.51
C GLY A 39 -5.12 -3.41 -9.02
N LYS A 40 -5.66 -4.55 -8.56
CA LYS A 40 -5.46 -4.99 -7.16
C LYS A 40 -3.99 -5.28 -6.85
N GLY A 41 -3.25 -5.83 -7.82
CA GLY A 41 -1.80 -6.04 -7.71
C GLY A 41 -1.06 -4.71 -7.57
N LEU A 42 -1.31 -3.75 -8.46
CA LEU A 42 -0.68 -2.43 -8.43
C LEU A 42 -0.92 -1.69 -7.11
N ALA A 43 -2.16 -1.73 -6.59
CA ALA A 43 -2.46 -1.11 -5.28
C ALA A 43 -1.65 -1.74 -4.14
N ARG A 44 -1.36 -3.04 -4.20
CA ARG A 44 -0.57 -3.78 -3.20
C ARG A 44 0.91 -3.46 -3.24
N GLU A 45 1.42 -2.98 -4.38
CA GLU A 45 2.81 -2.55 -4.50
C GLU A 45 3.10 -1.22 -3.80
N ILE A 46 2.07 -0.48 -3.37
CA ILE A 46 2.25 0.73 -2.57
C ILE A 46 2.60 0.33 -1.13
N PRO A 47 3.88 0.47 -0.70
CA PRO A 47 4.42 -0.25 0.46
C PRO A 47 3.72 0.07 1.78
N PHE A 48 3.27 1.31 1.96
CA PHE A 48 2.71 1.81 3.22
C PHE A 48 1.19 1.67 3.34
N LEU A 49 0.50 1.15 2.29
CA LEU A 49 -0.96 1.04 2.29
C LEU A 49 -1.45 -0.40 2.46
N MET A 50 -0.63 -1.39 2.12
CA MET A 50 -1.05 -2.80 2.10
C MET A 50 -0.18 -3.70 2.96
N PRO A 51 -0.78 -4.68 3.64
CA PRO A 51 -0.04 -5.72 4.32
C PRO A 51 0.68 -6.64 3.33
N THR A 52 1.96 -6.89 3.56
CA THR A 52 2.65 -8.02 2.91
C THR A 52 2.38 -9.30 3.69
N ILE A 53 2.02 -10.37 2.95
CA ILE A 53 1.62 -11.68 3.51
C ILE A 53 2.81 -12.43 4.14
N ASP A 54 4.06 -12.02 3.89
CA ASP A 54 5.26 -12.77 4.28
C ASP A 54 6.00 -12.23 5.52
N ASP A 55 5.38 -11.34 6.29
CA ASP A 55 6.02 -10.74 7.46
C ASP A 55 5.74 -11.55 8.72
N PRO A 56 6.75 -11.99 9.47
CA PRO A 56 6.57 -12.72 10.73
C PRO A 56 6.11 -11.77 11.86
N ALA A 57 4.93 -11.21 11.71
CA ALA A 57 4.28 -10.42 12.74
C ALA A 57 3.24 -11.26 13.47
N ILE A 58 3.13 -11.08 14.76
CA ILE A 58 2.11 -11.74 15.58
C ILE A 58 0.89 -10.83 15.63
N GLU A 59 -0.15 -11.21 14.91
CA GLU A 59 -1.45 -10.54 15.03
C GLU A 59 -2.17 -10.96 16.31
N ILE A 60 -2.52 -9.97 17.12
CA ILE A 60 -3.29 -10.18 18.36
C ILE A 60 -4.67 -9.54 18.19
N GLY A 61 -5.62 -10.33 17.72
CA GLY A 61 -6.95 -9.83 17.35
C GLY A 61 -6.92 -8.97 16.08
N GLU A 62 -8.04 -8.29 15.80
CA GLU A 62 -8.22 -7.55 14.53
C GLU A 62 -7.46 -6.22 14.46
N HIS A 63 -6.87 -5.72 15.55
CA HIS A 63 -6.39 -4.35 15.64
C HIS A 63 -5.00 -4.18 16.27
N LEU A 64 -4.34 -5.25 16.67
CA LEU A 64 -3.03 -5.17 17.30
C LEU A 64 -2.05 -6.13 16.62
N GLU A 65 -0.93 -5.59 16.19
CA GLU A 65 0.20 -6.32 15.65
C GLU A 65 1.42 -6.08 16.54
N VAL A 66 2.19 -7.13 16.75
CA VAL A 66 3.51 -7.07 17.42
C VAL A 66 4.55 -7.55 16.42
N ALA A 67 5.58 -6.76 16.20
CA ALA A 67 6.62 -7.07 15.26
C ALA A 67 7.99 -6.58 15.70
N GLU A 68 9.02 -7.19 15.13
CA GLU A 68 10.39 -6.73 15.23
C GLU A 68 10.70 -5.76 14.09
N VAL A 69 11.40 -4.67 14.42
CA VAL A 69 11.83 -3.65 13.46
C VAL A 69 13.32 -3.47 13.61
N ASP A 70 14.08 -3.85 12.60
CA ASP A 70 15.52 -3.58 12.52
C ASP A 70 15.74 -2.10 12.20
N VAL A 71 16.68 -1.46 12.89
CA VAL A 71 17.06 -0.07 12.62
C VAL A 71 18.34 -0.08 11.80
N GLU A 72 18.30 0.52 10.63
CA GLU A 72 19.47 0.69 9.78
C GLU A 72 20.23 1.98 10.10
N GLU A 73 21.53 2.06 9.76
CA GLU A 73 22.35 3.23 10.04
C GLU A 73 21.84 4.52 9.38
N GLU A 74 21.24 4.38 8.18
CA GLU A 74 20.64 5.49 7.42
C GLU A 74 19.21 5.83 7.87
N SER A 75 18.61 5.04 8.77
CA SER A 75 17.25 5.26 9.26
C SER A 75 17.11 6.58 10.01
N ALA A 76 15.98 7.23 9.83
CA ALA A 76 15.61 8.41 10.63
C ALA A 76 15.44 8.11 12.12
N LEU A 77 15.39 6.85 12.51
CA LEU A 77 15.34 6.40 13.90
C LEU A 77 16.72 6.31 14.54
N CYS A 78 17.77 6.18 13.73
CA CYS A 78 19.13 5.97 14.18
C CYS A 78 19.69 7.22 14.91
N ASN A 79 20.55 7.00 15.90
CA ASN A 79 21.20 8.05 16.72
C ASN A 79 20.24 8.94 17.53
N GLN A 80 19.06 8.44 17.87
CA GLN A 80 18.11 9.09 18.74
C GLN A 80 17.76 8.20 19.93
N THR A 81 17.33 8.80 21.04
CA THR A 81 16.79 8.01 22.16
C THR A 81 15.32 7.69 21.95
N ILE A 82 14.84 6.61 22.56
CA ILE A 82 13.42 6.22 22.51
C ILE A 82 12.50 7.39 22.90
N GLY A 83 12.89 8.18 23.88
CA GLY A 83 12.12 9.37 24.29
C GLY A 83 12.12 10.48 23.23
N GLN A 84 13.21 10.68 22.48
CA GLN A 84 13.29 11.66 21.41
C GLN A 84 12.48 11.24 20.18
N LEU A 85 12.44 9.95 19.89
CA LEU A 85 11.69 9.38 18.77
C LEU A 85 10.17 9.58 18.92
N ARG A 86 9.66 9.63 20.16
CA ARG A 86 8.23 9.83 20.46
C ARG A 86 7.32 8.94 19.59
N LEU A 87 7.70 7.65 19.46
CA LEU A 87 7.07 6.73 18.53
C LEU A 87 5.57 6.55 18.77
N ARG A 88 5.16 6.67 20.03
CA ARG A 88 3.74 6.59 20.39
C ARG A 88 2.93 7.79 19.90
N GLU A 89 3.46 9.00 20.09
CA GLU A 89 2.75 10.23 19.70
C GLU A 89 2.82 10.48 18.19
N ARG A 90 3.94 10.14 17.57
CA ARG A 90 4.16 10.41 16.14
C ARG A 90 3.54 9.34 15.25
N PHE A 91 3.61 8.09 15.67
CA PHE A 91 3.28 6.94 14.83
C PHE A 91 2.20 6.03 15.42
N GLY A 92 1.79 6.23 16.68
CA GLY A 92 0.83 5.34 17.33
C GLY A 92 1.41 3.96 17.72
N VAL A 93 2.75 3.84 17.75
CA VAL A 93 3.47 2.59 18.03
C VAL A 93 3.99 2.61 19.46
N ASN A 94 3.79 1.52 20.20
CA ASN A 94 4.42 1.33 21.50
C ASN A 94 5.66 0.45 21.36
N VAL A 95 6.78 0.86 21.97
CA VAL A 95 7.98 0.02 22.09
C VAL A 95 7.81 -0.88 23.30
N LEU A 96 7.85 -2.19 23.07
CA LEU A 96 7.71 -3.22 24.10
C LEU A 96 9.06 -3.67 24.63
N GLY A 97 10.09 -3.64 23.79
CA GLY A 97 11.44 -4.04 24.11
C GLY A 97 12.43 -3.63 23.01
N VAL A 98 13.71 -3.77 23.30
CA VAL A 98 14.79 -3.53 22.33
C VAL A 98 15.84 -4.64 22.45
N TRP A 99 16.45 -4.97 21.35
CA TRP A 99 17.72 -5.69 21.34
C TRP A 99 18.85 -4.70 21.04
N VAL A 100 19.79 -4.62 21.96
CA VAL A 100 21.02 -3.85 21.80
C VAL A 100 22.17 -4.86 21.86
N ASP A 101 23.01 -4.92 20.86
CA ASP A 101 24.12 -5.89 20.76
C ASP A 101 23.68 -7.33 21.05
N GLY A 102 22.49 -7.72 20.59
CA GLY A 102 21.93 -9.05 20.78
C GLY A 102 21.33 -9.33 22.15
N THR A 103 21.34 -8.38 23.07
CA THR A 103 20.72 -8.49 24.40
C THR A 103 19.35 -7.84 24.42
N PHE A 104 18.33 -8.59 24.84
CA PHE A 104 16.95 -8.07 24.95
C PHE A 104 16.73 -7.32 26.26
N GLU A 105 16.24 -6.09 26.16
CA GLU A 105 15.87 -5.23 27.27
C GLU A 105 14.38 -4.88 27.24
N SER A 106 13.69 -5.10 28.36
CA SER A 106 12.30 -4.69 28.59
C SER A 106 12.06 -4.58 30.10
N PRO A 107 11.40 -3.51 30.60
CA PRO A 107 10.87 -2.37 29.88
C PRO A 107 11.97 -1.43 29.36
N VAL A 108 11.68 -0.73 28.28
CA VAL A 108 12.61 0.20 27.63
C VAL A 108 12.53 1.57 28.29
N GLY A 109 13.68 2.13 28.65
CA GLY A 109 13.78 3.49 29.18
C GLY A 109 13.75 4.57 28.08
N PRO A 110 13.30 5.80 28.39
CA PRO A 110 13.29 6.87 27.41
C PRO A 110 14.72 7.29 26.97
N GLU A 111 15.73 6.96 27.76
CA GLU A 111 17.15 7.28 27.51
C GLU A 111 17.86 6.22 26.64
N THR A 112 17.20 5.09 26.36
CA THR A 112 17.78 4.03 25.53
C THR A 112 18.07 4.56 24.13
N LEU A 113 19.34 4.50 23.74
CA LEU A 113 19.80 4.94 22.41
C LEU A 113 19.43 3.88 21.37
N VAL A 114 18.96 4.35 20.23
CA VAL A 114 18.70 3.54 19.05
C VAL A 114 19.79 3.81 18.02
N ASP A 115 20.49 2.78 17.62
CA ASP A 115 21.57 2.81 16.62
C ASP A 115 21.32 1.79 15.50
N GLY A 116 22.23 1.70 14.55
CA GLY A 116 22.13 0.81 13.40
C GLY A 116 22.20 -0.70 13.72
N ASN A 117 22.47 -1.08 14.98
CA ASN A 117 22.44 -2.46 15.47
C ASN A 117 21.25 -2.76 16.38
N THR A 118 20.39 -1.76 16.57
CA THR A 118 19.22 -1.87 17.43
C THR A 118 18.07 -2.53 16.68
N ARG A 119 17.41 -3.49 17.34
CA ARG A 119 16.13 -4.03 16.88
C ARG A 119 15.06 -3.67 17.90
N LEU A 120 13.96 -3.09 17.43
CA LEU A 120 12.83 -2.71 18.27
C LEU A 120 11.76 -3.80 18.25
N LEU A 121 11.24 -4.19 19.41
CA LEU A 121 9.98 -4.93 19.51
C LEU A 121 8.87 -3.91 19.71
N VAL A 122 7.97 -3.83 18.76
CA VAL A 122 6.93 -2.79 18.73
C VAL A 122 5.53 -3.40 18.67
N SER A 123 4.53 -2.64 19.14
CA SER A 123 3.13 -2.97 18.94
C SER A 123 2.35 -1.74 18.47
N GLY A 124 1.40 -1.97 17.59
CA GLY A 124 0.53 -0.93 17.03
C GLY A 124 -0.56 -1.53 16.16
N THR A 125 -1.26 -0.70 15.40
CA THR A 125 -2.15 -1.23 14.37
C THR A 125 -1.29 -1.83 13.24
N PRO A 126 -1.80 -2.85 12.52
CA PRO A 126 -1.06 -3.50 11.45
C PRO A 126 -0.44 -2.52 10.44
N ASP A 127 -1.19 -1.50 10.03
CA ASP A 127 -0.72 -0.52 9.05
C ASP A 127 0.49 0.29 9.55
N VAL A 128 0.44 0.66 10.82
CA VAL A 128 1.48 1.48 11.46
C VAL A 128 2.76 0.69 11.70
N VAL A 129 2.63 -0.55 12.16
CA VAL A 129 3.78 -1.44 12.40
C VAL A 129 4.49 -1.74 11.09
N ARG A 130 3.72 -2.04 10.04
CA ARG A 130 4.28 -2.32 8.71
C ARG A 130 4.94 -1.09 8.09
N ALA A 131 4.35 0.09 8.26
CA ALA A 131 4.97 1.32 7.80
C ALA A 131 6.31 1.56 8.50
N LEU A 132 6.37 1.37 9.82
CA LEU A 132 7.62 1.54 10.58
C LEU A 132 8.71 0.55 10.13
N ARG A 133 8.36 -0.68 9.77
CA ARG A 133 9.31 -1.70 9.29
C ARG A 133 9.91 -1.39 7.92
N ARG A 134 9.24 -0.58 7.12
CA ARG A 134 9.66 -0.24 5.75
C ARG A 134 10.28 1.14 5.63
N ASP A 135 10.11 1.98 6.63
CA ASP A 135 10.56 3.35 6.56
C ASP A 135 12.03 3.48 6.96
N GLU A 136 12.86 3.56 5.96
CA GLU A 136 14.27 3.76 6.11
C GLU A 136 14.68 5.24 5.94
N SER A 137 13.82 6.10 5.41
CA SER A 137 14.19 7.48 5.16
C SER A 137 13.05 8.48 4.92
N ALA A 138 11.81 8.02 4.78
CA ALA A 138 10.69 8.90 4.47
C ALA A 138 10.03 9.49 5.73
N THR A 139 9.49 10.67 5.60
CA THR A 139 8.66 11.29 6.63
C THR A 139 7.41 10.45 6.80
N PHE A 140 7.38 9.57 7.82
CA PHE A 140 6.22 8.71 8.07
C PHE A 140 4.98 9.57 8.33
N ARG A 141 3.95 9.36 7.52
CA ARG A 141 2.60 9.88 7.77
C ARG A 141 1.67 8.72 8.07
N PRO A 142 0.80 8.83 9.09
CA PRO A 142 -0.23 7.82 9.32
C PRO A 142 -1.05 7.58 8.04
N PRO A 143 -1.56 6.37 7.77
CA PRO A 143 -2.33 6.07 6.56
C PRO A 143 -3.46 7.06 6.24
N ALA A 144 -4.09 7.62 7.27
CA ALA A 144 -5.14 8.65 7.12
C ALA A 144 -4.65 10.01 6.58
N GLN A 145 -3.33 10.23 6.53
CA GLN A 145 -2.71 11.46 6.03
C GLN A 145 -1.92 11.22 4.75
N GLN A 146 -1.76 9.96 4.34
CA GLN A 146 -1.06 9.62 3.11
C GLN A 146 -1.87 10.04 1.90
N ARG A 147 -1.17 10.56 0.91
CA ARG A 147 -1.76 11.01 -0.36
C ARG A 147 -1.28 10.10 -1.48
N VAL A 148 -2.21 9.53 -2.20
CA VAL A 148 -1.92 8.72 -3.39
C VAL A 148 -2.57 9.37 -4.60
N VAL A 149 -1.78 9.60 -5.62
CA VAL A 149 -2.27 10.06 -6.91
C VAL A 149 -2.38 8.85 -7.83
N VAL A 150 -3.55 8.66 -8.43
CA VAL A 150 -3.81 7.60 -9.40
C VAL A 150 -3.98 8.25 -10.77
N ILE A 151 -3.13 7.88 -11.72
CA ILE A 151 -3.14 8.39 -13.09
C ILE A 151 -3.61 7.26 -14.01
N GLY A 152 -4.77 7.44 -14.60
CA GLY A 152 -5.50 6.43 -15.36
C GLY A 152 -6.59 5.77 -14.55
N TYR A 153 -7.84 6.04 -14.92
CA TYR A 153 -9.04 5.49 -14.28
C TYR A 153 -9.76 4.54 -15.24
N GLY A 154 -8.96 3.68 -15.90
CA GLY A 154 -9.42 2.53 -16.66
C GLY A 154 -9.95 1.42 -15.73
N ARG A 155 -10.24 0.24 -16.27
CA ARG A 155 -10.76 -0.88 -15.47
C ARG A 155 -9.77 -1.33 -14.38
N SER A 156 -8.48 -1.38 -14.68
CA SER A 156 -7.44 -1.69 -13.69
C SER A 156 -7.25 -0.56 -12.69
N GLY A 157 -7.24 0.70 -13.12
CA GLY A 157 -7.19 1.87 -12.23
C GLY A 157 -8.37 1.93 -11.27
N GLN A 158 -9.59 1.64 -11.74
CA GLN A 158 -10.77 1.53 -10.89
C GLN A 158 -10.62 0.42 -9.84
N ALA A 159 -10.13 -0.76 -10.24
CA ALA A 159 -9.90 -1.85 -9.31
C ALA A 159 -8.79 -1.53 -8.28
N ALA A 160 -7.78 -0.75 -8.68
CA ALA A 160 -6.77 -0.25 -7.75
C ALA A 160 -7.39 0.74 -6.76
N VAL A 161 -8.18 1.70 -7.24
CA VAL A 161 -8.88 2.68 -6.40
C VAL A 161 -9.84 2.01 -5.43
N GLU A 162 -10.58 0.98 -5.83
CA GLU A 162 -11.43 0.21 -4.91
C GLU A 162 -10.63 -0.35 -3.72
N VAL A 163 -9.46 -0.90 -3.99
CA VAL A 163 -8.58 -1.41 -2.93
C VAL A 163 -8.04 -0.27 -2.07
N LEU A 164 -7.53 0.80 -2.70
CA LEU A 164 -6.99 1.97 -2.00
C LEU A 164 -8.05 2.69 -1.16
N ALA A 165 -9.30 2.72 -1.59
CA ALA A 165 -10.41 3.31 -0.86
C ALA A 165 -10.74 2.56 0.46
N THR A 166 -10.32 1.31 0.60
CA THR A 166 -10.42 0.58 1.88
C THR A 166 -9.39 1.07 2.91
N THR A 167 -8.37 1.78 2.46
CA THR A 167 -7.39 2.44 3.32
C THR A 167 -7.90 3.81 3.77
N LYS A 168 -7.17 4.47 4.66
CA LYS A 168 -7.49 5.84 5.10
C LYS A 168 -6.73 6.91 4.32
N ALA A 169 -6.05 6.53 3.24
CA ALA A 169 -5.30 7.45 2.39
C ALA A 169 -6.25 8.40 1.63
N ARG A 170 -5.74 9.58 1.33
CA ARG A 170 -6.42 10.51 0.43
C ARG A 170 -6.04 10.17 -0.99
N LEU A 171 -7.03 9.91 -1.81
CA LEU A 171 -6.83 9.62 -3.23
C LEU A 171 -7.06 10.90 -4.05
N THR A 172 -6.26 11.09 -5.08
CA THR A 172 -6.49 12.06 -6.16
C THR A 172 -6.43 11.28 -7.45
N ILE A 173 -7.54 11.24 -8.19
CA ILE A 173 -7.69 10.44 -9.40
C ILE A 173 -7.65 11.35 -10.61
N ILE A 174 -6.79 11.01 -11.57
CA ILE A 174 -6.58 11.76 -12.82
C ILE A 174 -6.88 10.85 -14.00
N ASP A 175 -7.68 11.32 -14.94
CA ASP A 175 -7.88 10.68 -16.24
C ASP A 175 -8.13 11.72 -17.33
N SER A 176 -7.80 11.40 -18.57
CA SER A 176 -8.03 12.30 -19.70
C SER A 176 -9.48 12.36 -20.19
N ARG A 177 -10.35 11.47 -19.72
CA ARG A 177 -11.74 11.29 -20.16
C ARG A 177 -12.71 12.07 -19.28
N GLU A 178 -13.37 13.09 -19.82
CA GLU A 178 -14.30 13.97 -19.12
C GLU A 178 -15.56 13.29 -18.56
N HIS A 179 -15.91 12.12 -19.06
CA HIS A 179 -17.14 11.42 -18.64
C HIS A 179 -16.94 10.47 -17.44
N LEU A 180 -15.73 10.39 -16.91
CA LEU A 180 -15.43 9.62 -15.71
C LEU A 180 -15.57 10.49 -14.47
N ASP A 181 -15.98 9.86 -13.38
CA ASP A 181 -16.02 10.50 -12.06
C ASP A 181 -14.60 10.47 -11.46
N VAL A 182 -13.81 11.49 -11.79
CA VAL A 182 -12.42 11.67 -11.38
C VAL A 182 -12.23 13.05 -10.77
N ASP A 183 -11.21 13.20 -9.92
CA ASP A 183 -10.93 14.49 -9.26
C ASP A 183 -10.36 15.52 -10.23
N LEU A 184 -9.59 15.08 -11.21
CA LEU A 184 -8.98 15.94 -12.20
C LEU A 184 -9.02 15.31 -13.61
N VAL A 185 -9.54 16.07 -14.55
CA VAL A 185 -9.51 15.69 -15.97
C VAL A 185 -8.31 16.32 -16.64
N GLY A 186 -7.38 15.48 -17.16
CA GLY A 186 -6.18 15.98 -17.82
C GLY A 186 -5.35 14.92 -18.50
N ASP A 187 -4.52 15.36 -19.43
CA ASP A 187 -3.58 14.51 -20.16
C ASP A 187 -2.32 14.28 -19.30
N ALA A 188 -1.98 13.03 -19.06
CA ALA A 188 -0.79 12.65 -18.30
C ALA A 188 0.55 13.11 -18.93
N ARG A 189 0.55 13.67 -20.12
CA ARG A 189 1.70 14.29 -20.77
C ARG A 189 1.80 15.80 -20.50
N ASP A 190 0.79 16.40 -19.86
CA ASP A 190 0.81 17.83 -19.54
C ASP A 190 1.32 18.03 -18.10
N PRO A 191 2.50 18.67 -17.90
CA PRO A 191 3.06 18.91 -16.57
C PRO A 191 2.13 19.70 -15.64
N ARG A 192 1.25 20.54 -16.18
CA ARG A 192 0.31 21.35 -15.38
C ARG A 192 -0.68 20.48 -14.60
N VAL A 193 -1.03 19.31 -15.14
CA VAL A 193 -1.93 18.36 -14.48
C VAL A 193 -1.32 17.86 -13.16
N TYR A 194 -0.01 17.70 -13.12
CA TYR A 194 0.72 17.28 -11.92
C TYR A 194 0.83 18.40 -10.88
N GLU A 195 0.96 19.65 -11.35
CA GLU A 195 0.90 20.82 -10.47
C GLU A 195 -0.50 20.98 -9.86
N ASP A 196 -1.56 20.87 -10.68
CA ASP A 196 -2.95 20.97 -10.24
C ASP A 196 -3.33 19.85 -9.27
N ALA A 197 -2.76 18.66 -9.45
CA ALA A 197 -2.94 17.51 -8.55
C ALA A 197 -2.04 17.57 -7.29
N ASP A 198 -1.18 18.58 -7.18
CA ASP A 198 -0.20 18.72 -6.09
C ASP A 198 0.64 17.43 -5.88
N VAL A 199 1.09 16.84 -7.00
CA VAL A 199 1.81 15.55 -7.01
C VAL A 199 3.09 15.61 -6.19
N GLY A 200 3.77 16.76 -6.12
CA GLY A 200 4.98 16.95 -5.31
C GLY A 200 4.78 16.72 -3.81
N THR A 201 3.55 16.64 -3.34
CA THR A 201 3.22 16.31 -1.93
C THR A 201 2.61 14.92 -1.76
N ALA A 202 2.52 14.14 -2.84
CA ALA A 202 2.02 12.77 -2.78
C ALA A 202 3.07 11.83 -2.17
N ASP A 203 2.61 10.86 -1.40
CA ASP A 203 3.45 9.81 -0.84
C ASP A 203 3.64 8.65 -1.84
N ALA A 204 2.70 8.49 -2.77
CA ALA A 204 2.80 7.55 -3.90
C ALA A 204 2.02 8.02 -5.11
N ILE A 205 2.48 7.57 -6.28
CA ILE A 205 1.80 7.74 -7.56
C ILE A 205 1.62 6.36 -8.17
N LEU A 206 0.39 6.03 -8.56
CA LEU A 206 0.04 4.84 -9.31
C LEU A 206 -0.27 5.26 -10.75
N ILE A 207 0.46 4.71 -11.71
CA ILE A 207 0.28 5.01 -13.13
C ILE A 207 -0.29 3.76 -13.81
N ASP A 208 -1.55 3.85 -14.28
CA ASP A 208 -2.26 2.79 -15.00
C ASP A 208 -2.76 3.32 -16.35
N ILE A 209 -1.84 3.45 -17.28
CA ILE A 209 -2.07 3.97 -18.63
C ILE A 209 -1.73 2.88 -19.64
N ASP A 210 -2.66 2.58 -20.56
CA ASP A 210 -2.50 1.53 -21.57
C ASP A 210 -1.37 1.82 -22.60
N ASP A 211 -0.99 3.10 -22.79
CA ASP A 211 0.09 3.49 -23.72
C ASP A 211 1.42 3.64 -22.98
N ASP A 212 2.35 2.73 -23.26
CA ASP A 212 3.67 2.68 -22.65
C ASP A 212 4.46 3.99 -22.76
N THR A 213 4.31 4.70 -23.90
CA THR A 213 5.00 5.98 -24.12
C THR A 213 4.46 7.05 -23.17
N THR A 214 3.15 7.14 -23.03
CA THR A 214 2.49 8.07 -22.10
C THR A 214 2.81 7.70 -20.64
N ALA A 215 2.81 6.41 -20.30
CA ALA A 215 3.20 5.94 -18.96
C ALA A 215 4.65 6.30 -18.62
N LEU A 216 5.57 6.18 -19.60
CA LEU A 216 6.96 6.59 -19.43
C LEU A 216 7.08 8.10 -19.20
N PHE A 217 6.36 8.93 -19.96
CA PHE A 217 6.34 10.38 -19.74
C PHE A 217 5.81 10.73 -18.36
N ALA A 218 4.71 10.10 -17.95
CA ALA A 218 4.13 10.28 -16.63
C ALA A 218 5.10 9.93 -15.47
N THR A 219 6.03 9.02 -15.72
CA THR A 219 7.05 8.60 -14.74
C THR A 219 8.23 9.57 -14.68
N LEU A 220 8.48 10.33 -15.75
CA LEU A 220 9.64 11.22 -15.88
C LEU A 220 9.37 12.67 -15.45
N ILE A 221 8.11 13.06 -15.32
CA ILE A 221 7.69 14.38 -14.84
C ILE A 221 7.79 14.46 -13.32
#